data_0f8b73fcd7f45d295ed9add20db7d393
#
_entry.id   0f8b73fcd7f45d295ed9add20db7d393
#
_cell.length_a   1.000
_cell.length_b   1.000
_cell.length_c   1.000
_cell.angle_alpha   90.00
_cell.angle_beta   90.00
_cell.angle_gamma   90.00
#
_symmetry.space_group_name_H-M   'P 1'
#
loop_
_entity.id
_entity.type
_entity.pdbx_description
1 polymer ?
#
loop_
_entity_poly.entity_id
_entity_poly.type
_entity_poly.pdbx_seq_one_letter_code
_entity_poly.pdbx_strand_id
1 'polypeptide(L)'
;HKQYSLLRQGSETYIPEENSLDFVFTSPPYFGWEAYGDEPEQSSIKFNTSDMWKEHFLKKTIANAYKGLKPGKHLALNVANTKQYKTFEEDTVQLAIDCGFEHTDTWWLSLSTQQGGSNIRTLEGEVTEKKQKQRYMGEFQRPDISGRKFEPTFIFEK
;
A
#
# COMPACT_ATOMS: atom_id res chain seq x y z
N HIS A 1 11.10 18.83 22.39
CA HIS A 1 10.14 17.74 22.59
C HIS A 1 9.42 17.49 21.28
N LYS A 2 9.49 16.23 20.75
CA LYS A 2 8.68 15.82 19.60
C LYS A 2 7.25 15.63 20.11
N GLN A 3 6.30 16.39 19.56
CA GLN A 3 4.88 16.18 19.81
C GLN A 3 4.33 15.21 18.78
N TYR A 4 3.58 14.21 19.23
CA TYR A 4 2.82 13.31 18.39
C TYR A 4 1.44 13.07 18.99
N SER A 5 0.47 12.74 18.17
CA SER A 5 -0.86 12.36 18.60
C SER A 5 -1.20 10.99 18.01
N LEU A 6 -1.78 10.11 18.83
CA LEU A 6 -2.31 8.83 18.39
C LEU A 6 -3.84 8.93 18.35
N LEU A 7 -4.40 8.67 17.18
CA LEU A 7 -5.84 8.68 16.96
C LEU A 7 -6.31 7.24 16.71
N ARG A 8 -7.27 6.77 17.52
CA ARG A 8 -7.93 5.48 17.31
C ARG A 8 -9.12 5.64 16.40
N GLN A 9 -8.88 5.83 15.11
CA GLN A 9 -9.95 5.91 14.11
C GLN A 9 -9.42 5.50 12.74
N GLY A 10 -10.32 5.08 11.84
CA GLY A 10 -9.97 4.74 10.47
C GLY A 10 -9.56 5.98 9.67
N SER A 11 -8.58 5.84 8.79
CA SER A 11 -8.11 6.92 7.92
C SER A 11 -9.18 7.46 6.98
N GLU A 12 -10.17 6.63 6.62
CA GLU A 12 -11.32 7.00 5.81
C GLU A 12 -12.31 7.93 6.55
N THR A 13 -12.24 7.95 7.88
CA THR A 13 -13.10 8.80 8.74
C THR A 13 -12.34 9.97 9.35
N TYR A 14 -11.01 9.94 9.35
CA TYR A 14 -10.19 11.04 9.84
C TYR A 14 -10.14 12.16 8.80
N ILE A 15 -10.72 13.30 9.16
CA ILE A 15 -10.70 14.51 8.33
C ILE A 15 -9.70 15.49 8.94
N PRO A 16 -8.50 15.65 8.34
CA PRO A 16 -7.53 16.63 8.82
C PRO A 16 -8.03 18.06 8.57
N GLU A 17 -7.47 19.01 9.32
CA GLU A 17 -7.61 20.42 9.02
C GLU A 17 -7.04 20.70 7.61
N GLU A 18 -7.75 21.51 6.84
CA GLU A 18 -7.37 21.81 5.47
C GLU A 18 -6.01 22.51 5.40
N ASN A 19 -5.14 22.06 4.49
CA ASN A 19 -3.80 22.60 4.28
C ASN A 19 -2.95 22.70 5.55
N SER A 20 -3.08 21.71 6.46
CA SER A 20 -2.32 21.65 7.72
C SER A 20 -1.12 20.72 7.69
N LEU A 21 -1.12 19.75 6.77
CA LEU A 21 -0.11 18.69 6.72
C LEU A 21 1.02 19.02 5.73
N ASP A 22 2.24 18.72 6.13
CA ASP A 22 3.43 18.86 5.29
C ASP A 22 3.79 17.59 4.53
N PHE A 23 3.31 16.43 5.00
CA PHE A 23 3.56 15.12 4.39
C PHE A 23 2.56 14.09 4.89
N VAL A 24 2.13 13.19 4.01
CA VAL A 24 1.34 12.02 4.36
C VAL A 24 2.04 10.77 3.83
N PHE A 25 2.21 9.77 4.69
CA PHE A 25 2.69 8.44 4.30
C PHE A 25 1.70 7.39 4.80
N THR A 26 1.35 6.43 3.95
CA THR A 26 0.58 5.28 4.36
C THR A 26 0.87 4.06 3.49
N SER A 27 0.83 2.89 4.13
CA SER A 27 0.66 1.59 3.50
C SER A 27 -0.70 1.07 3.97
N PRO A 28 -1.77 1.29 3.21
CA PRO A 28 -3.11 0.88 3.64
C PRO A 28 -3.18 -0.64 3.78
N PRO A 29 -4.04 -1.18 4.66
CA PRO A 29 -4.23 -2.62 4.76
C PRO A 29 -4.65 -3.19 3.40
N TYR A 30 -4.08 -4.32 3.00
CA TYR A 30 -4.35 -4.93 1.70
C TYR A 30 -5.67 -5.71 1.76
N PHE A 31 -6.61 -5.37 0.89
CA PHE A 31 -7.90 -6.03 0.82
C PHE A 31 -7.77 -7.56 0.67
N GLY A 32 -8.38 -8.30 1.60
CA GLY A 32 -8.41 -9.77 1.60
C GLY A 32 -7.05 -10.46 1.84
N TRP A 33 -5.99 -9.71 2.13
CA TRP A 33 -4.67 -10.25 2.42
C TRP A 33 -4.33 -10.25 3.90
N GLU A 34 -4.65 -9.17 4.60
CA GLU A 34 -4.31 -8.96 6.00
C GLU A 34 -5.58 -9.06 6.86
N ALA A 35 -5.58 -10.01 7.79
CA ALA A 35 -6.60 -10.10 8.83
C ALA A 35 -5.92 -9.77 10.16
N TYR A 36 -6.23 -8.61 10.71
CA TYR A 36 -5.66 -8.14 11.99
C TYR A 36 -6.48 -8.60 13.21
N GLY A 37 -7.59 -9.31 13.00
CA GLY A 37 -8.52 -9.78 14.03
C GLY A 37 -9.95 -9.80 13.48
N ASP A 38 -10.93 -9.93 14.37
CA ASP A 38 -12.35 -10.05 14.01
C ASP A 38 -13.14 -8.78 14.34
N GLU A 39 -12.45 -7.64 14.58
CA GLU A 39 -13.13 -6.40 14.91
C GLU A 39 -13.90 -5.85 13.69
N PRO A 40 -15.19 -5.48 13.89
CA PRO A 40 -16.07 -5.01 12.80
C PRO A 40 -15.59 -3.69 12.16
N GLU A 41 -14.73 -2.93 12.82
CA GLU A 41 -14.16 -1.68 12.32
C GLU A 41 -13.04 -1.89 11.31
N GLN A 42 -12.52 -3.12 11.15
CA GLN A 42 -11.51 -3.40 10.12
C GLN A 42 -12.08 -3.11 8.73
N SER A 43 -11.27 -2.43 7.91
CA SER A 43 -11.70 -1.96 6.59
C SER A 43 -12.19 -3.09 5.68
N SER A 44 -11.54 -4.27 5.73
CA SER A 44 -11.92 -5.45 4.93
C SER A 44 -13.18 -6.17 5.44
N ILE A 45 -13.55 -5.99 6.71
CA ILE A 45 -14.79 -6.50 7.30
C ILE A 45 -15.94 -5.52 7.04
N LYS A 46 -15.69 -4.24 7.30
CA LYS A 46 -16.65 -3.15 7.10
C LYS A 46 -17.04 -2.98 5.62
N PHE A 47 -16.07 -3.16 4.72
CA PHE A 47 -16.25 -3.07 3.27
C PHE A 47 -15.83 -4.40 2.64
N ASN A 48 -16.76 -5.34 2.57
CA ASN A 48 -16.50 -6.77 2.32
C ASN A 48 -16.29 -7.16 0.84
N THR A 49 -16.34 -6.19 -0.08
CA THR A 49 -15.96 -6.38 -1.49
C THR A 49 -14.85 -5.43 -1.89
N SER A 50 -14.05 -5.79 -2.88
CA SER A 50 -12.97 -4.93 -3.38
C SER A 50 -13.47 -3.57 -3.86
N ASP A 51 -14.64 -3.53 -4.50
CA ASP A 51 -15.23 -2.29 -5.00
C ASP A 51 -15.71 -1.39 -3.85
N MET A 52 -16.40 -1.95 -2.85
CA MET A 52 -16.81 -1.21 -1.65
C MET A 52 -15.60 -0.71 -0.88
N TRP A 53 -14.58 -1.55 -0.73
CA TRP A 53 -13.36 -1.19 -0.05
C TRP A 53 -12.62 -0.06 -0.79
N LYS A 54 -12.52 -0.15 -2.12
CA LYS A 54 -11.95 0.90 -2.97
C LYS A 54 -12.67 2.23 -2.81
N GLU A 55 -14.00 2.26 -2.93
CA GLU A 55 -14.79 3.49 -2.89
C GLU A 55 -14.93 4.08 -1.47
N HIS A 56 -15.10 3.25 -0.45
CA HIS A 56 -15.46 3.72 0.89
C HIS A 56 -14.29 3.79 1.86
N PHE A 57 -13.19 3.11 1.57
CA PHE A 57 -11.97 3.17 2.38
C PHE A 57 -10.84 3.85 1.63
N LEU A 58 -10.32 3.25 0.54
CA LEU A 58 -9.13 3.75 -0.13
C LEU A 58 -9.31 5.15 -0.69
N LYS A 59 -10.34 5.38 -1.48
CA LYS A 59 -10.64 6.69 -2.07
C LYS A 59 -10.85 7.78 -1.01
N LYS A 60 -11.57 7.47 0.08
CA LYS A 60 -11.76 8.42 1.17
C LYS A 60 -10.46 8.74 1.90
N THR A 61 -9.61 7.74 2.13
CA THR A 61 -8.29 7.94 2.73
C THR A 61 -7.43 8.87 1.87
N ILE A 62 -7.41 8.66 0.55
CA ILE A 62 -6.68 9.50 -0.40
C ILE A 62 -7.27 10.93 -0.44
N ALA A 63 -8.59 11.06 -0.51
CA ALA A 63 -9.25 12.37 -0.50
C ALA A 63 -9.00 13.16 0.79
N ASN A 64 -8.99 12.49 1.94
CA ASN A 64 -8.64 13.12 3.22
C ASN A 64 -7.18 13.58 3.25
N ALA A 65 -6.26 12.78 2.69
CA ALA A 65 -4.87 13.18 2.53
C ALA A 65 -4.73 14.43 1.64
N TYR A 66 -5.45 14.45 0.50
CA TYR A 66 -5.47 15.61 -0.39
C TYR A 66 -5.96 16.87 0.33
N LYS A 67 -7.08 16.77 1.06
CA LYS A 67 -7.63 17.89 1.81
C LYS A 67 -6.64 18.42 2.84
N GLY A 68 -5.98 17.52 3.59
CA GLY A 68 -5.07 17.89 4.67
C GLY A 68 -3.73 18.45 4.21
N LEU A 69 -3.20 17.99 3.08
CA LEU A 69 -1.92 18.44 2.58
C LEU A 69 -1.96 19.91 2.12
N LYS A 70 -0.88 20.63 2.40
CA LYS A 70 -0.62 21.95 1.84
C LYS A 70 -0.31 21.84 0.35
N PRO A 71 -0.60 22.87 -0.48
CA PRO A 71 -0.15 22.92 -1.88
C PRO A 71 1.36 22.68 -2.01
N GLY A 72 1.78 21.90 -3.02
CA GLY A 72 3.17 21.52 -3.25
C GLY A 72 3.74 20.52 -2.25
N LYS A 73 2.89 19.86 -1.43
CA LYS A 73 3.28 18.83 -0.47
C LYS A 73 2.87 17.45 -0.94
N HIS A 74 3.47 16.41 -0.37
CA HIS A 74 3.46 15.08 -0.96
C HIS A 74 2.70 14.05 -0.12
N LEU A 75 2.01 13.17 -0.86
CA LEU A 75 1.49 11.90 -0.38
C LEU A 75 2.39 10.77 -0.90
N ALA A 76 2.82 9.89 -0.02
CA ALA A 76 3.51 8.65 -0.38
C ALA A 76 2.63 7.45 -0.03
N LEU A 77 2.27 6.64 -1.04
CA LEU A 77 1.45 5.44 -0.92
C LEU A 77 2.28 4.21 -1.26
N ASN A 78 2.54 3.36 -0.26
CA ASN A 78 3.17 2.06 -0.48
C ASN A 78 2.11 0.98 -0.64
N VAL A 79 1.92 0.48 -1.85
CA VAL A 79 0.94 -0.56 -2.20
C VAL A 79 1.55 -1.52 -3.21
N ALA A 80 1.09 -2.77 -3.22
CA ALA A 80 1.49 -3.74 -4.22
C ALA A 80 0.31 -4.63 -4.62
N ASN A 81 0.24 -5.00 -5.90
CA ASN A 81 -0.76 -5.92 -6.41
C ASN A 81 -0.71 -7.27 -5.68
N THR A 82 -1.87 -7.79 -5.32
CA THR A 82 -2.04 -9.06 -4.64
C THR A 82 -2.83 -10.05 -5.50
N LYS A 83 -2.90 -11.30 -5.06
CA LYS A 83 -3.76 -12.30 -5.71
C LYS A 83 -5.24 -11.90 -5.64
N GLN A 84 -5.65 -11.28 -4.54
CA GLN A 84 -7.03 -10.87 -4.28
C GLN A 84 -7.38 -9.55 -4.97
N TYR A 85 -6.37 -8.68 -5.16
CA TYR A 85 -6.55 -7.37 -5.81
C TYR A 85 -5.40 -7.12 -6.80
N LYS A 86 -5.61 -7.55 -8.04
CA LYS A 86 -4.55 -7.57 -9.07
C LYS A 86 -4.26 -6.21 -9.68
N THR A 87 -5.18 -5.26 -9.59
CA THR A 87 -5.09 -3.90 -10.12
C THR A 87 -4.96 -2.86 -9.00
N PHE A 88 -4.47 -3.28 -7.82
CA PHE A 88 -4.41 -2.41 -6.65
C PHE A 88 -3.47 -1.21 -6.87
N GLU A 89 -2.34 -1.43 -7.55
CA GLU A 89 -1.39 -0.38 -7.89
C GLU A 89 -2.02 0.66 -8.83
N GLU A 90 -2.60 0.19 -9.94
CA GLU A 90 -3.22 1.01 -10.96
C GLU A 90 -4.43 1.78 -10.41
N ASP A 91 -5.30 1.11 -9.70
CA ASP A 91 -6.48 1.73 -9.06
C ASP A 91 -6.06 2.79 -8.05
N THR A 92 -5.00 2.55 -7.26
CA THR A 92 -4.49 3.51 -6.29
C THR A 92 -3.98 4.78 -6.98
N VAL A 93 -3.19 4.63 -8.04
CA VAL A 93 -2.68 5.78 -8.82
C VAL A 93 -3.83 6.55 -9.45
N GLN A 94 -4.79 5.85 -10.08
CA GLN A 94 -5.94 6.51 -10.70
C GLN A 94 -6.80 7.27 -9.69
N LEU A 95 -7.08 6.66 -8.52
CA LEU A 95 -7.85 7.34 -7.46
C LEU A 95 -7.14 8.58 -6.92
N ALA A 96 -5.81 8.56 -6.83
CA ALA A 96 -5.07 9.73 -6.40
C ALA A 96 -5.16 10.87 -7.44
N ILE A 97 -5.03 10.55 -8.73
CA ILE A 97 -5.19 11.51 -9.83
C ILE A 97 -6.62 12.06 -9.85
N ASP A 98 -7.63 11.22 -9.69
CA ASP A 98 -9.04 11.63 -9.63
C ASP A 98 -9.35 12.54 -8.43
N CYS A 99 -8.59 12.40 -7.33
CA CYS A 99 -8.66 13.30 -6.17
C CYS A 99 -7.94 14.64 -6.39
N GLY A 100 -7.19 14.81 -7.49
CA GLY A 100 -6.49 16.05 -7.86
C GLY A 100 -4.98 16.02 -7.63
N PHE A 101 -4.41 14.89 -7.24
CA PHE A 101 -2.96 14.72 -7.13
C PHE A 101 -2.28 14.61 -8.51
N GLU A 102 -1.03 15.05 -8.58
CA GLU A 102 -0.11 14.72 -9.66
C GLU A 102 0.80 13.57 -9.23
N HIS A 103 0.90 12.49 -10.03
CA HIS A 103 1.86 11.42 -9.81
C HIS A 103 3.24 11.87 -10.29
N THR A 104 4.16 12.12 -9.36
CA THR A 104 5.47 12.74 -9.67
C THR A 104 6.61 11.75 -9.71
N ASP A 105 6.54 10.65 -8.93
CA ASP A 105 7.64 9.68 -8.84
C ASP A 105 7.13 8.30 -8.34
N THR A 106 7.94 7.27 -8.57
CA THR A 106 7.72 5.93 -8.00
C THR A 106 9.03 5.41 -7.40
N TRP A 107 9.05 5.28 -6.08
CA TRP A 107 10.18 4.71 -5.37
C TRP A 107 10.01 3.20 -5.22
N TRP A 108 11.10 2.48 -5.37
CA TRP A 108 11.09 1.03 -5.30
C TRP A 108 11.70 0.55 -3.99
N LEU A 109 10.84 0.10 -3.07
CA LEU A 109 11.24 -0.50 -1.81
C LEU A 109 11.76 -1.91 -2.07
N SER A 110 13.07 -2.13 -1.87
CA SER A 110 13.66 -3.47 -1.93
C SER A 110 13.27 -4.27 -0.69
N LEU A 111 12.55 -5.36 -0.89
CA LEU A 111 12.21 -6.27 0.20
C LEU A 111 13.40 -7.17 0.50
N SER A 112 13.76 -7.27 1.80
CA SER A 112 14.76 -8.24 2.22
C SER A 112 14.31 -9.65 1.91
N THR A 113 15.20 -10.48 1.39
CA THR A 113 15.00 -11.93 1.39
C THR A 113 14.96 -12.37 2.86
N GLN A 114 13.82 -12.86 3.33
CA GLN A 114 13.76 -13.46 4.65
C GLN A 114 14.78 -14.60 4.70
N GLN A 115 15.78 -14.46 5.57
CA GLN A 115 16.68 -15.58 5.88
C GLN A 115 15.81 -16.70 6.46
N GLY A 116 15.69 -17.80 5.74
CA GLY A 116 14.94 -18.98 6.14
C GLY A 116 13.87 -19.48 5.17
N GLY A 117 13.64 -18.81 4.05
CA GLY A 117 12.54 -19.13 3.11
C GLY A 117 12.88 -19.93 1.88
N SER A 118 14.14 -20.15 1.52
CA SER A 118 14.45 -20.63 0.17
C SER A 118 14.99 -22.06 0.08
N ASN A 119 15.60 -22.62 1.10
CA ASN A 119 16.19 -23.95 0.97
C ASN A 119 15.76 -24.82 2.15
N ILE A 120 14.77 -25.67 1.97
CA ILE A 120 14.54 -26.81 2.84
C ILE A 120 15.56 -27.87 2.44
N ARG A 121 16.60 -28.08 3.26
CA ARG A 121 17.40 -29.29 3.15
C ARG A 121 16.55 -30.46 3.61
N THR A 122 16.21 -31.36 2.70
CA THR A 122 15.71 -32.67 3.09
C THR A 122 16.83 -33.43 3.81
N LEU A 123 16.47 -34.42 4.64
CA LEU A 123 17.43 -35.29 5.34
C LEU A 123 18.38 -36.02 4.37
N GLU A 124 18.13 -35.99 3.07
CA GLU A 124 18.90 -36.63 1.99
C GLU A 124 19.79 -35.63 1.23
N GLY A 125 19.85 -34.36 1.63
CA GLY A 125 20.77 -33.37 1.05
C GLY A 125 20.34 -32.76 -0.28
N GLU A 126 19.16 -33.06 -0.81
CA GLU A 126 18.61 -32.44 -2.00
C GLU A 126 18.06 -31.03 -1.70
N VAL A 127 18.55 -30.06 -2.45
CA VAL A 127 18.07 -28.69 -2.40
C VAL A 127 16.90 -28.55 -3.37
N THR A 128 15.68 -28.55 -2.84
CA THR A 128 14.51 -28.20 -3.65
C THR A 128 14.35 -26.68 -3.71
N GLU A 129 14.61 -26.08 -4.86
CA GLU A 129 14.23 -24.68 -5.11
C GLU A 129 12.70 -24.55 -5.01
N LYS A 130 12.23 -23.88 -3.94
CA LYS A 130 10.83 -23.42 -3.94
C LYS A 130 10.69 -22.42 -5.08
N LYS A 131 9.88 -22.75 -6.10
CA LYS A 131 9.43 -21.80 -7.10
C LYS A 131 8.94 -20.54 -6.37
N GLN A 132 9.62 -19.43 -6.57
CA GLN A 132 9.17 -18.16 -6.02
C GLN A 132 7.76 -17.90 -6.54
N LYS A 133 6.80 -17.68 -5.63
CA LYS A 133 5.45 -17.31 -6.02
C LYS A 133 5.58 -16.03 -6.84
N GLN A 134 5.19 -16.13 -8.11
CA GLN A 134 5.20 -14.99 -9.02
C GLN A 134 4.25 -13.93 -8.44
N ARG A 135 4.78 -12.76 -8.08
CA ARG A 135 3.94 -11.61 -7.73
C ARG A 135 3.18 -11.19 -8.98
N TYR A 136 1.93 -10.79 -8.81
CA TYR A 136 1.18 -10.20 -9.90
C TYR A 136 1.90 -8.91 -10.32
N MET A 137 2.35 -8.88 -11.58
CA MET A 137 2.99 -7.71 -12.15
C MET A 137 1.89 -6.82 -12.71
N GLY A 138 1.85 -5.57 -12.24
CA GLY A 138 1.00 -4.52 -12.78
C GLY A 138 1.68 -3.79 -13.95
N GLU A 139 1.12 -2.66 -14.36
CA GLU A 139 1.63 -1.82 -15.45
C GLU A 139 3.00 -1.20 -15.14
N PHE A 140 3.34 -1.06 -13.86
CA PHE A 140 4.56 -0.40 -13.44
C PHE A 140 5.78 -1.33 -13.55
N GLN A 141 6.75 -0.94 -14.36
CA GLN A 141 7.99 -1.69 -14.52
C GLN A 141 8.81 -1.69 -13.23
N ARG A 142 9.03 -2.88 -12.68
CA ARG A 142 9.89 -3.07 -11.50
C ARG A 142 11.36 -3.17 -11.92
N PRO A 143 12.29 -2.72 -11.05
CA PRO A 143 13.71 -2.97 -11.28
C PRO A 143 13.98 -4.48 -11.39
N ASP A 144 14.67 -4.88 -12.46
CA ASP A 144 15.12 -6.26 -12.66
C ASP A 144 16.51 -6.45 -12.03
N ILE A 145 16.51 -6.73 -10.73
CA ILE A 145 17.73 -7.07 -10.00
C ILE A 145 17.57 -8.49 -9.49
N SER A 146 18.40 -9.39 -9.98
CA SER A 146 18.36 -10.82 -9.67
C SER A 146 18.24 -11.11 -8.17
N GLY A 147 17.27 -11.93 -7.80
CA GLY A 147 17.01 -12.37 -6.43
C GLY A 147 16.35 -11.34 -5.50
N ARG A 148 16.02 -10.15 -5.98
CA ARG A 148 15.34 -9.12 -5.17
C ARG A 148 13.88 -8.95 -5.59
N LYS A 149 13.04 -8.67 -4.60
CA LYS A 149 11.64 -8.26 -4.80
C LYS A 149 11.51 -6.79 -4.47
N PHE A 150 10.66 -6.11 -5.21
CA PHE A 150 10.40 -4.69 -5.00
C PHE A 150 8.91 -4.44 -4.82
N GLU A 151 8.61 -3.46 -3.97
CA GLU A 151 7.27 -2.88 -3.84
C GLU A 151 7.32 -1.40 -4.21
N PRO A 152 6.35 -0.90 -4.98
CA PRO A 152 6.30 0.51 -5.31
C PRO A 152 5.81 1.33 -4.11
N THR A 153 6.39 2.51 -3.98
CA THR A 153 5.84 3.61 -3.19
C THR A 153 5.59 4.75 -4.15
N PHE A 154 4.33 4.99 -4.47
CA PHE A 154 3.93 6.06 -5.39
C PHE A 154 3.98 7.39 -4.67
N ILE A 155 4.60 8.38 -5.30
CA ILE A 155 4.75 9.74 -4.78
C ILE A 155 3.85 10.67 -5.58
N PHE A 156 3.01 11.39 -4.86
CA PHE A 156 2.06 12.32 -5.43
C PHE A 156 2.26 13.71 -4.84
N GLU A 157 2.09 14.75 -5.66
CA GLU A 157 2.08 16.15 -5.24
C GLU A 157 0.67 16.73 -5.33
N LYS A 158 0.31 17.57 -4.31
CA LYS A 158 -0.95 18.32 -4.31
C LYS A 158 -0.81 19.65 -5.02
#